data_aed09ef4768f699c6b81b3ab8b916d1f
#
_entry.id   aed09ef4768f699c6b81b3ab8b916d1f
#
_cell.length_a   1.000
_cell.length_b   1.000
_cell.length_c   1.000
_cell.angle_alpha   90.00
_cell.angle_beta   90.00
_cell.angle_gamma   90.00
#
_symmetry.space_group_name_H-M   'P 1'
#
loop_
_entity.id
_entity.type
_entity.pdbx_description
1 polymer ?
#
loop_
_entity_poly.entity_id
_entity_poly.type
_entity_poly.pdbx_seq_one_letter_code
_entity_poly.pdbx_strand_id
1 'polypeptide(L)'
;MSLERRRFIIITIIMLCAVKLYAFSAHSHVIPSSEIAVDQDSVAAVDSAAIADSVAFSRLPWYSQLIENGFRIHDKNVNYPKFPRLLLRIYDWGDKTFNSYDSTYVVGVGKNWKITGKSFNWMESYMMLFSLKGSKMLHMVSDMYYDVGAYLSFMALSIGYTAKVNDFLAGGSKNRTNLNFNFTCSRIYANLDIMNTKGNARITHFGGYKRDLPMDFNDVEHSTLSGEAFYIFNFNQYSHAAAYCFSKYQLKGAGSWLLGFSFNHQNIKLDFSNLPSDMKSFLPDLEDRYHYRYTDYSVCGGVAHNWVLHPRRWLANVTLYPAFGYRHSYHDSTDSRKSLLASSIHARFAFVYNHKALFASITGRFDGHLYFNSRYTFFNSVESLSLIVGARF
;
A
#
# COMPACT_ATOMS: atom_id res chain seq x y z
N MET A 1 -29.82 13.19 -11.60
CA MET A 1 -28.81 12.14 -11.90
C MET A 1 -28.19 11.73 -10.59
N SER A 2 -28.34 10.48 -10.17
CA SER A 2 -27.95 10.01 -8.84
C SER A 2 -26.42 10.16 -8.64
N LEU A 3 -26.00 10.43 -7.39
CA LEU A 3 -24.59 10.61 -6.99
C LEU A 3 -23.71 9.43 -7.44
N GLU A 4 -24.26 8.24 -7.43
CA GLU A 4 -23.66 6.98 -7.90
C GLU A 4 -23.28 7.03 -9.41
N ARG A 5 -24.17 7.56 -10.27
CA ARG A 5 -23.88 7.69 -11.70
C ARG A 5 -22.77 8.71 -11.99
N ARG A 6 -22.69 9.80 -11.22
CA ARG A 6 -21.59 10.77 -11.33
C ARG A 6 -20.23 10.16 -10.94
N ARG A 7 -20.22 9.34 -9.89
CA ARG A 7 -19.02 8.62 -9.43
C ARG A 7 -18.51 7.64 -10.48
N PHE A 8 -19.40 6.86 -11.09
CA PHE A 8 -19.06 5.91 -12.15
C PHE A 8 -18.50 6.63 -13.41
N ILE A 9 -19.08 7.76 -13.80
CA ILE A 9 -18.63 8.56 -14.96
C ILE A 9 -17.24 9.14 -14.75
N ILE A 10 -16.91 9.66 -13.56
CA ILE A 10 -15.58 10.23 -13.27
C ILE A 10 -14.50 9.13 -13.30
N ILE A 11 -14.76 7.97 -12.72
CA ILE A 11 -13.84 6.82 -12.76
C ILE A 11 -13.63 6.35 -14.21
N THR A 12 -14.70 6.31 -14.99
CA THR A 12 -14.65 5.91 -16.40
C THR A 12 -13.88 6.94 -17.27
N ILE A 13 -14.02 8.23 -16.99
CA ILE A 13 -13.29 9.30 -17.70
C ILE A 13 -11.78 9.24 -17.37
N ILE A 14 -11.42 9.01 -16.10
CA ILE A 14 -10.01 8.85 -15.70
C ILE A 14 -9.39 7.62 -16.39
N MET A 15 -10.12 6.50 -16.48
CA MET A 15 -9.68 5.32 -17.23
C MET A 15 -9.54 5.58 -18.74
N LEU A 16 -10.48 6.30 -19.35
CA LEU A 16 -10.42 6.65 -20.77
C LEU A 16 -9.30 7.62 -21.11
N CYS A 17 -8.96 8.57 -20.22
CA CYS A 17 -7.81 9.45 -20.39
C CYS A 17 -6.48 8.66 -20.34
N ALA A 18 -6.35 7.68 -19.45
CA ALA A 18 -5.19 6.81 -19.39
C ALA A 18 -5.01 5.96 -20.67
N VAL A 19 -6.11 5.50 -21.27
CA VAL A 19 -6.10 4.74 -22.54
C VAL A 19 -5.77 5.63 -23.75
N LYS A 20 -6.21 6.92 -23.78
CA LYS A 20 -5.87 7.84 -24.88
C LYS A 20 -4.41 8.29 -24.87
N LEU A 21 -3.79 8.43 -23.71
CA LEU A 21 -2.33 8.67 -23.60
C LEU A 21 -1.52 7.51 -24.20
N TYR A 22 -2.07 6.30 -24.20
CA TYR A 22 -1.43 5.13 -24.82
C TYR A 22 -1.45 5.14 -26.35
N ALA A 23 -2.53 5.63 -26.97
CA ALA A 23 -2.67 5.66 -28.42
C ALA A 23 -1.72 6.67 -29.09
N PHE A 24 -1.27 7.70 -28.36
CA PHE A 24 -0.35 8.72 -28.90
C PHE A 24 1.11 8.27 -28.92
N SER A 25 1.50 7.29 -28.09
CA SER A 25 2.90 6.77 -28.00
C SER A 25 3.22 5.64 -28.97
N ALA A 26 2.25 5.11 -29.73
CA ALA A 26 2.42 3.92 -30.57
C ALA A 26 2.84 4.22 -32.03
N HIS A 27 3.07 5.49 -32.39
CA HIS A 27 3.43 5.89 -33.75
C HIS A 27 4.85 6.46 -33.83
N SER A 28 5.86 5.64 -33.62
CA SER A 28 7.23 5.98 -34.01
C SER A 28 8.00 4.77 -34.54
N HIS A 29 8.04 4.75 -35.86
CA HIS A 29 9.09 4.26 -36.77
C HIS A 29 9.66 2.85 -36.63
N VAL A 30 9.16 1.98 -37.50
CA VAL A 30 9.90 0.85 -38.04
C VAL A 30 10.80 1.41 -39.15
N ILE A 31 12.12 1.33 -38.99
CA ILE A 31 13.11 1.56 -40.04
C ILE A 31 13.41 0.20 -40.68
N PRO A 32 13.28 0.05 -42.00
CA PRO A 32 13.65 -1.20 -42.67
C PRO A 32 15.18 -1.35 -42.75
N SER A 33 15.66 -2.53 -42.42
CA SER A 33 17.07 -2.94 -42.64
C SER A 33 17.36 -3.09 -44.13
N SER A 34 18.15 -2.16 -44.68
CA SER A 34 18.82 -2.38 -45.99
C SER A 34 20.26 -2.86 -45.74
N GLU A 35 20.58 -3.97 -46.33
CA GLU A 35 21.97 -4.45 -46.44
C GLU A 35 22.81 -3.43 -47.20
N ILE A 36 23.87 -2.92 -46.56
CA ILE A 36 24.87 -2.04 -47.17
C ILE A 36 26.21 -2.80 -47.16
N ALA A 37 26.78 -2.99 -48.36
CA ALA A 37 28.13 -3.49 -48.53
C ALA A 37 29.13 -2.52 -47.84
N VAL A 38 29.99 -3.07 -46.98
CA VAL A 38 30.95 -2.30 -46.19
C VAL A 38 32.19 -2.06 -47.01
N ASP A 39 32.46 -0.79 -47.35
CA ASP A 39 33.70 -0.31 -47.94
C ASP A 39 34.71 -0.02 -46.79
N GLN A 40 35.95 -0.42 -46.91
CA GLN A 40 36.97 -0.34 -45.84
C GLN A 40 37.30 1.10 -45.38
N ASP A 41 37.10 2.10 -46.22
CA ASP A 41 37.29 3.52 -45.86
C ASP A 41 36.19 4.05 -44.95
N SER A 42 35.03 3.40 -44.88
CA SER A 42 33.91 3.78 -44.01
C SER A 42 34.13 3.38 -42.55
N VAL A 43 34.94 2.38 -42.24
CA VAL A 43 35.19 1.88 -40.87
C VAL A 43 35.98 2.92 -40.03
N ALA A 44 37.00 3.55 -40.62
CA ALA A 44 37.79 4.59 -39.94
C ALA A 44 36.99 5.86 -39.65
N ALA A 45 36.03 6.23 -40.51
CA ALA A 45 35.14 7.36 -40.32
C ALA A 45 34.06 7.07 -39.26
N VAL A 46 33.54 5.82 -39.22
CA VAL A 46 32.58 5.40 -38.17
C VAL A 46 33.22 5.34 -36.79
N ASP A 47 34.46 4.83 -36.69
CA ASP A 47 35.19 4.82 -35.40
C ASP A 47 35.49 6.24 -34.90
N SER A 48 35.88 7.18 -35.77
CA SER A 48 36.13 8.56 -35.40
C SER A 48 34.84 9.31 -34.95
N ALA A 49 33.71 9.06 -35.61
CA ALA A 49 32.41 9.61 -35.22
C ALA A 49 31.94 9.03 -33.87
N ALA A 50 32.07 7.72 -33.66
CA ALA A 50 31.72 7.08 -32.40
C ALA A 50 32.59 7.58 -31.22
N ILE A 51 33.88 7.86 -31.46
CA ILE A 51 34.77 8.47 -30.46
C ILE A 51 34.35 9.92 -30.18
N ALA A 52 34.01 10.70 -31.19
CA ALA A 52 33.54 12.08 -31.03
C ALA A 52 32.23 12.15 -30.22
N ASP A 53 31.27 11.26 -30.51
CA ASP A 53 30.00 11.15 -29.78
C ASP A 53 30.23 10.72 -28.31
N SER A 54 31.16 9.79 -28.04
CA SER A 54 31.48 9.36 -26.70
C SER A 54 32.16 10.48 -25.87
N VAL A 55 33.01 11.30 -26.51
CA VAL A 55 33.63 12.48 -25.88
C VAL A 55 32.59 13.58 -25.63
N ALA A 56 31.68 13.82 -26.56
CA ALA A 56 30.58 14.77 -26.39
C ALA A 56 29.68 14.35 -25.23
N PHE A 57 29.27 13.07 -25.16
CA PHE A 57 28.49 12.50 -24.07
C PHE A 57 29.18 12.66 -22.70
N SER A 58 30.49 12.39 -22.63
CA SER A 58 31.23 12.50 -21.36
C SER A 58 31.35 13.94 -20.82
N ARG A 59 31.18 14.97 -21.67
CA ARG A 59 31.19 16.39 -21.28
C ARG A 59 29.86 16.89 -20.74
N LEU A 60 28.76 16.15 -20.95
CA LEU A 60 27.47 16.51 -20.42
C LEU A 60 27.43 16.35 -18.89
N PRO A 61 26.59 17.14 -18.18
CA PRO A 61 26.32 16.89 -16.77
C PRO A 61 25.79 15.46 -16.56
N TRP A 62 26.13 14.83 -15.43
CA TRP A 62 25.77 13.43 -15.13
C TRP A 62 24.26 13.12 -15.29
N TYR A 63 23.39 14.08 -14.96
CA TYR A 63 21.94 13.94 -15.09
C TYR A 63 21.51 13.93 -16.56
N SER A 64 22.14 14.73 -17.44
CA SER A 64 21.90 14.69 -18.88
C SER A 64 22.41 13.38 -19.50
N GLN A 65 23.59 12.90 -19.08
CA GLN A 65 24.10 11.58 -19.47
C GLN A 65 23.13 10.47 -19.08
N LEU A 66 22.49 10.58 -17.89
CA LEU A 66 21.51 9.62 -17.42
C LEU A 66 20.20 9.66 -18.22
N ILE A 67 19.76 10.83 -18.66
CA ILE A 67 18.60 11.00 -19.53
C ILE A 67 18.86 10.37 -20.90
N GLU A 68 19.98 10.69 -21.51
CA GLU A 68 20.33 10.21 -22.86
C GLU A 68 20.54 8.69 -22.91
N ASN A 69 21.10 8.09 -21.85
CA ASN A 69 21.25 6.63 -21.79
C ASN A 69 19.96 5.88 -21.40
N GLY A 70 18.82 6.55 -21.35
CA GLY A 70 17.53 5.97 -20.98
C GLY A 70 17.45 5.54 -19.52
N PHE A 71 18.06 6.30 -18.62
CA PHE A 71 18.09 6.10 -17.15
C PHE A 71 18.73 4.76 -16.74
N ARG A 72 19.76 4.32 -17.46
CA ARG A 72 20.57 3.15 -17.09
C ARG A 72 21.59 3.54 -16.03
N ILE A 73 21.21 3.44 -14.77
CA ILE A 73 22.01 3.87 -13.60
C ILE A 73 23.35 3.13 -13.42
N HIS A 74 23.48 1.91 -13.97
CA HIS A 74 24.71 1.11 -13.92
C HIS A 74 25.57 1.24 -15.19
N ASP A 75 25.26 2.19 -16.05
CA ASP A 75 26.09 2.46 -17.22
C ASP A 75 27.44 3.05 -16.79
N LYS A 76 28.51 2.39 -17.18
CA LYS A 76 29.88 2.78 -16.84
C LYS A 76 30.30 4.13 -17.45
N ASN A 77 29.60 4.56 -18.51
CA ASN A 77 29.89 5.81 -19.21
C ASN A 77 29.33 7.04 -18.47
N VAL A 78 28.43 6.87 -17.50
CA VAL A 78 27.88 7.98 -16.72
C VAL A 78 28.82 8.40 -15.61
N ASN A 79 29.28 9.66 -15.63
CA ASN A 79 30.20 10.23 -14.67
C ASN A 79 29.47 10.76 -13.43
N TYR A 80 29.16 9.90 -12.47
CA TYR A 80 28.52 10.30 -11.23
C TYR A 80 29.46 11.09 -10.31
N PRO A 81 29.02 12.24 -9.74
CA PRO A 81 29.71 12.92 -8.65
C PRO A 81 29.82 12.02 -7.39
N LYS A 82 30.61 12.45 -6.41
CA LYS A 82 30.90 11.65 -5.20
C LYS A 82 29.62 11.21 -4.46
N PHE A 83 28.65 12.11 -4.28
CA PHE A 83 27.42 11.81 -3.52
C PHE A 83 26.49 10.84 -4.25
N PRO A 84 26.03 11.05 -5.50
CA PRO A 84 25.27 10.04 -6.25
C PRO A 84 25.98 8.69 -6.36
N ARG A 85 27.30 8.68 -6.55
CA ARG A 85 28.11 7.45 -6.58
C ARG A 85 28.08 6.70 -5.25
N LEU A 86 28.12 7.41 -4.12
CA LEU A 86 27.94 6.80 -2.79
C LEU A 86 26.58 6.16 -2.65
N LEU A 87 25.52 6.85 -3.06
CA LEU A 87 24.14 6.30 -3.02
C LEU A 87 24.00 5.04 -3.89
N LEU A 88 24.59 5.02 -5.08
CA LEU A 88 24.61 3.82 -5.93
C LEU A 88 25.37 2.67 -5.27
N ARG A 89 26.52 2.92 -4.63
CA ARG A 89 27.25 1.87 -3.90
C ARG A 89 26.44 1.30 -2.74
N ILE A 90 25.74 2.15 -1.99
CA ILE A 90 24.85 1.71 -0.90
C ILE A 90 23.71 0.88 -1.48
N TYR A 91 23.14 1.30 -2.62
CA TYR A 91 22.10 0.56 -3.31
C TYR A 91 22.60 -0.81 -3.80
N ASP A 92 23.77 -0.88 -4.46
CA ASP A 92 24.37 -2.14 -4.96
C ASP A 92 24.69 -3.10 -3.82
N TRP A 93 25.21 -2.57 -2.71
CA TRP A 93 25.43 -3.36 -1.51
C TRP A 93 24.11 -3.91 -0.95
N GLY A 94 23.08 -3.05 -0.87
CA GLY A 94 21.75 -3.45 -0.45
C GLY A 94 21.12 -4.45 -1.41
N ASP A 95 21.19 -4.22 -2.72
CA ASP A 95 20.65 -5.13 -3.73
C ASP A 95 21.32 -6.51 -3.64
N LYS A 96 22.65 -6.54 -3.58
CA LYS A 96 23.42 -7.79 -3.43
C LYS A 96 23.11 -8.52 -2.13
N THR A 97 22.91 -7.78 -1.04
CA THR A 97 22.72 -8.37 0.29
C THR A 97 21.26 -8.81 0.51
N PHE A 98 20.29 -8.05 -0.02
CA PHE A 98 18.88 -8.21 0.29
C PHE A 98 17.99 -8.62 -0.89
N ASN A 99 18.51 -8.65 -2.13
CA ASN A 99 17.74 -9.01 -3.34
C ASN A 99 18.27 -10.26 -4.03
N SER A 100 18.77 -11.25 -3.29
CA SER A 100 19.16 -12.53 -3.86
C SER A 100 17.93 -13.43 -4.07
N TYR A 101 17.48 -13.53 -5.31
CA TYR A 101 16.43 -14.43 -5.74
C TYR A 101 16.98 -15.54 -6.64
N ASP A 102 16.31 -16.70 -6.62
CA ASP A 102 16.47 -17.71 -7.64
C ASP A 102 15.81 -17.21 -8.94
N SER A 103 16.62 -17.03 -9.99
CA SER A 103 16.17 -16.51 -11.28
C SER A 103 15.16 -17.42 -12.00
N THR A 104 15.03 -18.69 -11.59
CA THR A 104 13.99 -19.60 -12.10
C THR A 104 12.61 -19.32 -11.47
N TYR A 105 12.55 -18.63 -10.34
CA TYR A 105 11.34 -18.24 -9.62
C TYR A 105 11.02 -16.75 -9.72
N VAL A 106 12.04 -15.88 -9.63
CA VAL A 106 11.86 -14.44 -9.55
C VAL A 106 12.87 -13.71 -10.42
N VAL A 107 12.40 -12.77 -11.23
CA VAL A 107 13.27 -11.93 -12.06
C VAL A 107 12.90 -10.44 -11.90
N GLY A 108 13.89 -9.57 -12.06
CA GLY A 108 13.67 -8.13 -12.11
C GLY A 108 12.87 -7.72 -13.34
N VAL A 109 12.14 -6.61 -13.23
CA VAL A 109 11.41 -6.04 -14.39
C VAL A 109 12.33 -5.32 -15.38
N GLY A 110 13.61 -5.10 -15.01
CA GLY A 110 14.63 -4.46 -15.87
C GLY A 110 14.44 -2.95 -16.06
N LYS A 111 13.56 -2.33 -15.27
CA LYS A 111 13.24 -0.90 -15.31
C LYS A 111 13.34 -0.30 -13.92
N ASN A 112 13.97 0.88 -13.82
CA ASN A 112 14.25 1.54 -12.54
C ASN A 112 13.23 2.61 -12.20
N TRP A 113 12.57 3.17 -13.19
CA TRP A 113 11.54 4.20 -13.03
C TRP A 113 10.14 3.62 -13.18
N LYS A 114 9.23 4.17 -12.42
CA LYS A 114 7.84 3.76 -12.43
C LYS A 114 6.95 4.96 -12.13
N ILE A 115 5.93 5.18 -12.94
CA ILE A 115 4.83 6.09 -12.65
C ILE A 115 3.61 5.25 -12.30
N THR A 116 2.89 5.65 -11.26
CA THR A 116 1.75 4.88 -10.73
C THR A 116 0.61 5.82 -10.38
N GLY A 117 -0.58 5.52 -10.89
CA GLY A 117 -1.84 6.06 -10.42
C GLY A 117 -2.48 5.06 -9.46
N LYS A 118 -2.96 5.52 -8.32
CA LYS A 118 -3.59 4.69 -7.28
C LYS A 118 -4.89 5.33 -6.83
N SER A 119 -6.00 4.57 -6.88
CA SER A 119 -7.21 4.85 -6.12
C SER A 119 -7.13 4.05 -4.83
N PHE A 120 -7.25 4.69 -3.70
CA PHE A 120 -7.21 4.09 -2.38
C PHE A 120 -8.51 4.34 -1.65
N ASN A 121 -9.27 3.28 -1.40
CA ASN A 121 -10.54 3.33 -0.72
C ASN A 121 -10.41 2.57 0.59
N TRP A 122 -10.86 3.17 1.69
CA TRP A 122 -10.74 2.56 3.00
C TRP A 122 -11.88 2.98 3.92
N MET A 123 -12.15 2.14 4.91
CA MET A 123 -13.17 2.36 5.93
C MET A 123 -12.71 1.76 7.26
N GLU A 124 -13.36 2.20 8.33
CA GLU A 124 -13.16 1.71 9.70
C GLU A 124 -14.42 1.03 10.19
N SER A 125 -14.25 -0.05 10.92
CA SER A 125 -15.34 -0.75 11.58
C SER A 125 -15.05 -0.90 13.06
N TYR A 126 -16.07 -0.70 13.88
CA TYR A 126 -16.01 -0.77 15.33
C TYR A 126 -17.12 -1.66 15.85
N MET A 127 -16.77 -2.69 16.59
CA MET A 127 -17.72 -3.64 17.17
C MET A 127 -17.47 -3.77 18.67
N MET A 128 -18.52 -3.67 19.46
CA MET A 128 -18.52 -3.94 20.90
C MET A 128 -19.47 -5.08 21.21
N LEU A 129 -18.96 -6.13 21.88
CA LEU A 129 -19.71 -7.29 22.30
C LEU A 129 -19.82 -7.28 23.83
N PHE A 130 -21.02 -7.04 24.37
CA PHE A 130 -21.26 -6.85 25.81
C PHE A 130 -21.57 -8.14 26.59
N SER A 131 -21.72 -9.29 25.94
CA SER A 131 -21.92 -10.57 26.59
C SER A 131 -21.38 -11.72 25.77
N LEU A 132 -20.68 -12.66 26.43
CA LEU A 132 -20.23 -13.90 25.80
C LEU A 132 -21.40 -14.87 25.47
N LYS A 133 -22.57 -14.67 26.08
CA LYS A 133 -23.76 -15.54 25.88
C LYS A 133 -24.75 -15.04 24.82
N GLY A 134 -24.35 -14.05 24.04
CA GLY A 134 -25.08 -13.71 22.83
C GLY A 134 -25.79 -12.35 22.86
N SER A 135 -25.80 -11.75 21.74
CA SER A 135 -26.75 -10.82 21.14
C SER A 135 -26.74 -9.34 21.59
N LYS A 136 -25.98 -8.91 22.56
CA LYS A 136 -25.85 -7.48 22.83
C LYS A 136 -24.61 -6.94 22.12
N MET A 137 -24.78 -6.60 20.86
CA MET A 137 -23.73 -6.08 20.00
C MET A 137 -24.03 -4.64 19.61
N LEU A 138 -23.01 -3.81 19.63
CA LEU A 138 -22.97 -2.53 18.93
C LEU A 138 -22.01 -2.67 17.76
N HIS A 139 -22.46 -2.27 16.57
CA HIS A 139 -21.62 -2.24 15.38
C HIS A 139 -21.75 -0.88 14.68
N MET A 140 -20.61 -0.28 14.41
CA MET A 140 -20.48 1.00 13.72
C MET A 140 -19.50 0.86 12.56
N VAL A 141 -19.76 1.56 11.48
CA VAL A 141 -18.85 1.65 10.33
C VAL A 141 -18.64 3.10 9.95
N SER A 142 -17.43 3.46 9.57
CA SER A 142 -17.17 4.79 9.02
C SER A 142 -17.77 4.90 7.62
N ASP A 143 -17.95 6.13 7.15
CA ASP A 143 -18.11 6.34 5.70
C ASP A 143 -16.86 5.84 4.97
N MET A 144 -17.08 5.35 3.74
CA MET A 144 -15.94 4.98 2.90
C MET A 144 -15.19 6.24 2.46
N TYR A 145 -13.90 6.23 2.67
CA TYR A 145 -12.98 7.28 2.26
C TYR A 145 -12.39 6.94 0.90
N TYR A 146 -12.38 7.91 -0.02
CA TYR A 146 -11.87 7.77 -1.38
C TYR A 146 -10.71 8.74 -1.59
N ASP A 147 -9.55 8.20 -1.85
CA ASP A 147 -8.34 8.96 -2.13
C ASP A 147 -7.78 8.55 -3.50
N VAL A 148 -7.31 9.51 -4.30
CA VAL A 148 -6.66 9.25 -5.58
C VAL A 148 -5.29 9.90 -5.57
N GLY A 149 -4.27 9.15 -5.93
CA GLY A 149 -2.90 9.63 -5.94
C GLY A 149 -2.13 9.27 -7.20
N ALA A 150 -1.12 10.07 -7.49
CA ALA A 150 -0.13 9.80 -8.52
C ALA A 150 1.27 9.80 -7.88
N TYR A 151 2.07 8.81 -8.25
CA TYR A 151 3.39 8.57 -7.66
C TYR A 151 4.43 8.35 -8.76
N LEU A 152 5.57 9.00 -8.60
CA LEU A 152 6.79 8.71 -9.35
C LEU A 152 7.74 7.94 -8.43
N SER A 153 8.20 6.79 -8.89
CA SER A 153 9.12 5.95 -8.13
C SER A 153 10.41 5.72 -8.90
N PHE A 154 11.52 5.82 -8.20
CA PHE A 154 12.84 5.44 -8.68
C PHE A 154 13.41 4.40 -7.72
N MET A 155 13.62 3.20 -8.20
CA MET A 155 14.03 2.05 -7.38
C MET A 155 13.10 1.83 -6.17
N ALA A 156 13.63 2.03 -4.93
CA ALA A 156 12.90 1.88 -3.67
C ALA A 156 12.25 3.18 -3.19
N LEU A 157 12.55 4.33 -3.81
CA LEU A 157 12.01 5.62 -3.41
C LEU A 157 10.78 5.97 -4.25
N SER A 158 9.75 6.46 -3.60
CA SER A 158 8.54 6.96 -4.25
C SER A 158 8.19 8.33 -3.69
N ILE A 159 7.84 9.24 -4.59
CA ILE A 159 7.25 10.54 -4.25
C ILE A 159 5.94 10.69 -5.00
N GLY A 160 4.93 11.22 -4.36
CA GLY A 160 3.63 11.38 -4.97
C GLY A 160 2.72 12.31 -4.21
N TYR A 161 1.61 12.60 -4.83
CA TYR A 161 0.54 13.41 -4.26
C TYR A 161 -0.76 12.63 -4.24
N THR A 162 -1.50 12.76 -3.14
CA THR A 162 -2.81 12.13 -2.96
C THR A 162 -3.87 13.19 -2.68
N ALA A 163 -4.92 13.20 -3.48
CA ALA A 163 -6.09 14.04 -3.31
C ALA A 163 -7.23 13.26 -2.66
N LYS A 164 -7.90 13.90 -1.71
CA LYS A 164 -9.07 13.37 -1.00
C LYS A 164 -10.33 13.64 -1.83
N VAL A 165 -10.84 12.63 -2.52
CA VAL A 165 -11.97 12.80 -3.46
C VAL A 165 -13.27 13.12 -2.75
N ASN A 166 -13.51 12.58 -1.55
CA ASN A 166 -14.70 12.90 -0.76
C ASN A 166 -14.83 14.40 -0.45
N ASP A 167 -13.71 15.06 -0.12
CA ASP A 167 -13.72 16.48 0.26
C ASP A 167 -14.11 17.35 -0.93
N PHE A 168 -13.68 16.95 -2.14
CA PHE A 168 -14.02 17.64 -3.38
C PHE A 168 -15.49 17.42 -3.78
N LEU A 169 -16.05 16.21 -3.58
CA LEU A 169 -17.40 15.87 -4.04
C LEU A 169 -18.50 16.26 -3.04
N ALA A 170 -18.19 16.28 -1.73
CA ALA A 170 -19.17 16.50 -0.66
C ALA A 170 -19.15 17.92 -0.09
N GLY A 171 -18.24 18.78 -0.53
CA GLY A 171 -18.14 20.18 -0.06
C GLY A 171 -17.76 20.35 1.41
N GLY A 172 -17.30 19.29 2.06
CA GLY A 172 -16.91 19.28 3.46
C GLY A 172 -15.50 18.73 3.66
N SER A 173 -14.63 19.50 4.32
CA SER A 173 -13.32 19.00 4.75
C SER A 173 -13.51 18.05 5.93
N LYS A 174 -13.40 16.75 5.66
CA LYS A 174 -13.33 15.74 6.72
C LYS A 174 -11.90 15.69 7.23
N ASN A 175 -11.72 16.00 8.53
CA ASN A 175 -10.40 15.95 9.15
C ASN A 175 -9.89 14.50 9.19
N ARG A 176 -9.10 14.14 8.19
CA ARG A 176 -8.43 12.85 8.11
C ARG A 176 -7.03 12.99 7.54
N THR A 177 -6.15 12.16 8.02
CA THR A 177 -4.79 12.01 7.48
C THR A 177 -4.49 10.52 7.38
N ASN A 178 -3.90 10.10 6.27
CA ASN A 178 -3.37 8.76 6.09
C ASN A 178 -2.02 8.87 5.39
N LEU A 179 -0.95 8.50 6.10
CA LEU A 179 0.40 8.44 5.57
C LEU A 179 0.90 7.01 5.72
N ASN A 180 1.43 6.45 4.64
CA ASN A 180 1.93 5.10 4.59
C ASN A 180 3.32 5.08 3.98
N PHE A 181 4.27 4.46 4.69
CA PHE A 181 5.64 4.25 4.24
C PHE A 181 5.93 2.75 4.18
N ASN A 182 6.34 2.28 3.01
CA ASN A 182 6.65 0.88 2.78
C ASN A 182 8.10 0.71 2.35
N PHE A 183 8.76 -0.27 2.94
CA PHE A 183 10.05 -0.77 2.51
C PHE A 183 9.94 -2.27 2.21
N THR A 184 10.44 -2.71 1.06
CA THR A 184 10.40 -4.12 0.66
C THR A 184 11.68 -4.51 -0.04
N CYS A 185 12.36 -5.50 0.48
CA CYS A 185 13.43 -6.23 -0.19
C CYS A 185 13.10 -7.74 -0.29
N SER A 186 14.04 -8.58 -0.69
CA SER A 186 13.77 -10.02 -0.79
C SER A 186 13.43 -10.65 0.57
N ARG A 187 14.20 -10.28 1.60
CA ARG A 187 14.16 -10.92 2.92
C ARG A 187 13.28 -10.20 3.93
N ILE A 188 13.11 -8.87 3.78
CA ILE A 188 12.46 -8.03 4.77
C ILE A 188 11.39 -7.20 4.09
N TYR A 189 10.24 -7.14 4.72
CA TYR A 189 9.18 -6.17 4.48
C TYR A 189 9.00 -5.33 5.74
N ALA A 190 8.87 -4.03 5.60
CA ALA A 190 8.51 -3.12 6.68
C ALA A 190 7.47 -2.10 6.21
N ASN A 191 6.56 -1.76 7.10
CA ASN A 191 5.50 -0.78 6.86
C ASN A 191 5.33 0.11 8.08
N LEU A 192 5.04 1.40 7.84
CA LEU A 192 4.68 2.38 8.85
C LEU A 192 3.43 3.12 8.37
N ASP A 193 2.39 3.10 9.19
CA ASP A 193 1.12 3.78 8.94
C ASP A 193 0.84 4.83 10.01
N ILE A 194 0.43 6.01 9.56
CA ILE A 194 -0.08 7.09 10.42
C ILE A 194 -1.47 7.45 9.92
N MET A 195 -2.48 7.27 10.75
CA MET A 195 -3.87 7.52 10.38
C MET A 195 -4.57 8.32 11.47
N ASN A 196 -5.31 9.34 11.07
CA ASN A 196 -6.19 10.11 11.94
C ASN A 196 -7.51 10.34 11.24
N THR A 197 -8.61 10.08 11.96
CA THR A 197 -9.98 10.32 11.51
C THR A 197 -10.80 10.96 12.62
N LYS A 198 -11.79 11.76 12.23
CA LYS A 198 -12.72 12.38 13.15
C LYS A 198 -14.11 12.44 12.56
N GLY A 199 -15.08 11.91 13.28
CA GLY A 199 -16.49 11.85 12.87
C GLY A 199 -16.76 10.83 11.75
N ASN A 200 -17.96 10.90 11.17
CA ASN A 200 -18.38 10.14 10.00
C ASN A 200 -18.49 8.61 10.18
N ALA A 201 -18.96 8.18 11.32
CA ALA A 201 -19.39 6.79 11.50
C ALA A 201 -20.93 6.70 11.45
N ARG A 202 -21.44 5.49 11.25
CA ARG A 202 -22.84 5.15 11.35
C ARG A 202 -23.02 3.94 12.24
N ILE A 203 -24.01 4.00 13.13
CA ILE A 203 -24.42 2.84 13.90
C ILE A 203 -25.30 1.99 12.98
N THR A 204 -24.84 0.78 12.67
CA THR A 204 -25.54 -0.17 11.80
C THR A 204 -26.29 -1.24 12.57
N HIS A 205 -25.85 -1.49 13.82
CA HIS A 205 -26.50 -2.43 14.72
C HIS A 205 -26.35 -1.94 16.17
N PHE A 206 -27.43 -2.03 16.96
CA PHE A 206 -27.45 -1.59 18.36
C PHE A 206 -28.35 -2.50 19.20
N GLY A 207 -27.80 -3.59 19.72
CA GLY A 207 -28.55 -4.57 20.50
C GLY A 207 -29.80 -5.08 19.76
N GLY A 208 -30.95 -4.95 20.40
CA GLY A 208 -32.25 -5.26 19.81
C GLY A 208 -32.98 -4.08 19.14
N TYR A 209 -32.36 -2.89 19.14
CA TYR A 209 -32.94 -1.69 18.54
C TYR A 209 -32.94 -1.78 17.02
N LYS A 210 -34.10 -1.53 16.38
CA LYS A 210 -34.26 -1.65 14.93
C LYS A 210 -34.81 -0.39 14.25
N ARG A 211 -35.19 0.64 15.05
CA ARG A 211 -35.72 1.89 14.53
C ARG A 211 -34.58 2.76 14.04
N ASP A 212 -34.80 3.50 12.97
CA ASP A 212 -33.89 4.54 12.45
C ASP A 212 -32.42 4.10 12.24
N LEU A 213 -32.17 2.81 12.01
CA LEU A 213 -30.86 2.30 11.63
C LEU A 213 -30.79 2.12 10.10
N PRO A 214 -29.61 2.46 9.46
CA PRO A 214 -28.38 3.00 10.06
C PRO A 214 -28.51 4.48 10.45
N MET A 215 -27.98 4.85 11.63
CA MET A 215 -28.00 6.22 12.17
C MET A 215 -26.61 6.83 12.12
N ASP A 216 -26.50 8.10 11.72
CA ASP A 216 -25.23 8.85 11.72
C ASP A 216 -24.72 9.04 13.14
N PHE A 217 -23.42 8.80 13.34
CA PHE A 217 -22.72 8.92 14.61
C PHE A 217 -21.39 9.63 14.38
N ASN A 218 -21.34 10.92 14.74
CA ASN A 218 -20.18 11.78 14.44
C ASN A 218 -19.21 11.92 15.63
N ASP A 219 -19.54 11.37 16.79
CA ASP A 219 -18.75 11.48 18.01
C ASP A 219 -17.71 10.36 18.13
N VAL A 220 -16.95 10.15 17.04
CA VAL A 220 -15.84 9.21 16.94
C VAL A 220 -14.57 9.96 16.57
N GLU A 221 -13.50 9.73 17.31
CA GLU A 221 -12.14 10.16 16.97
C GLU A 221 -11.24 8.93 17.00
N HIS A 222 -10.46 8.72 15.94
CA HIS A 222 -9.50 7.62 15.85
C HIS A 222 -8.15 8.12 15.35
N SER A 223 -7.10 7.85 16.10
CA SER A 223 -5.71 8.11 15.72
C SER A 223 -4.89 6.84 15.89
N THR A 224 -4.16 6.48 14.86
CA THR A 224 -3.30 5.30 14.84
C THR A 224 -1.91 5.66 14.34
N LEU A 225 -0.89 5.16 15.05
CA LEU A 225 0.48 5.04 14.56
C LEU A 225 0.88 3.57 14.68
N SER A 226 1.03 2.91 13.56
CA SER A 226 1.39 1.48 13.53
C SER A 226 2.59 1.23 12.65
N GLY A 227 3.40 0.26 13.06
CA GLY A 227 4.55 -0.20 12.29
C GLY A 227 4.72 -1.70 12.42
N GLU A 228 5.20 -2.31 11.35
CA GLU A 228 5.44 -3.75 11.28
C GLU A 228 6.68 -4.03 10.45
N ALA A 229 7.39 -5.10 10.79
CA ALA A 229 8.53 -5.58 10.03
C ALA A 229 8.56 -7.12 10.08
N PHE A 230 8.73 -7.75 8.90
CA PHE A 230 8.76 -9.21 8.76
C PHE A 230 10.01 -9.69 8.07
N TYR A 231 10.50 -10.84 8.51
CA TYR A 231 11.44 -11.67 7.78
C TYR A 231 10.69 -12.71 6.94
N ILE A 232 11.09 -12.84 5.68
CA ILE A 232 10.52 -13.74 4.69
C ILE A 232 11.46 -14.96 4.57
N PHE A 233 11.02 -16.14 5.04
CA PHE A 233 11.90 -17.32 5.13
C PHE A 233 12.26 -17.88 3.75
N ASN A 234 11.31 -17.99 2.85
CA ASN A 234 11.56 -18.49 1.49
C ASN A 234 11.86 -17.34 0.50
N PHE A 235 12.71 -16.41 0.92
CA PHE A 235 13.05 -15.20 0.16
C PHE A 235 13.66 -15.48 -1.22
N ASN A 236 14.26 -16.64 -1.44
CA ASN A 236 14.85 -17.01 -2.74
C ASN A 236 13.77 -17.26 -3.80
N GLN A 237 12.64 -17.88 -3.43
CA GLN A 237 11.59 -18.31 -4.36
C GLN A 237 10.34 -17.44 -4.30
N TYR A 238 10.02 -16.86 -3.14
CA TYR A 238 8.87 -16.00 -2.94
C TYR A 238 9.26 -14.52 -3.03
N SER A 239 8.51 -13.73 -3.79
CA SER A 239 8.73 -12.29 -3.90
C SER A 239 7.49 -11.49 -3.46
N HIS A 240 7.58 -10.85 -2.30
CA HIS A 240 6.59 -9.88 -1.83
C HIS A 240 6.54 -8.65 -2.75
N ALA A 241 7.72 -8.24 -3.28
CA ALA A 241 7.83 -7.12 -4.20
C ALA A 241 7.13 -7.34 -5.55
N ALA A 242 6.92 -8.59 -5.99
CA ALA A 242 6.17 -8.89 -7.21
C ALA A 242 4.68 -8.55 -7.06
N ALA A 243 4.11 -8.78 -5.86
CA ALA A 243 2.70 -8.56 -5.58
C ALA A 243 2.36 -7.11 -5.22
N TYR A 244 3.24 -6.42 -4.47
CA TYR A 244 2.89 -5.13 -3.86
C TYR A 244 3.74 -3.94 -4.32
N CYS A 245 4.96 -4.19 -4.83
CA CYS A 245 5.84 -3.13 -5.34
C CYS A 245 5.96 -3.11 -6.86
N PHE A 246 5.53 -4.15 -7.56
CA PHE A 246 5.56 -4.28 -9.02
C PHE A 246 6.97 -4.13 -9.64
N SER A 247 8.03 -4.38 -8.87
CA SER A 247 9.43 -4.25 -9.28
C SER A 247 10.06 -5.58 -9.68
N LYS A 248 9.36 -6.68 -9.47
CA LYS A 248 9.79 -8.04 -9.80
C LYS A 248 8.66 -8.79 -10.53
N TYR A 249 9.03 -9.82 -11.28
CA TYR A 249 8.11 -10.83 -11.80
C TYR A 249 8.31 -12.13 -11.04
N GLN A 250 7.23 -12.69 -10.51
CA GLN A 250 7.18 -14.06 -10.04
C GLN A 250 6.90 -14.96 -11.26
N LEU A 251 7.77 -15.95 -11.51
CA LEU A 251 7.68 -16.84 -12.68
C LEU A 251 6.99 -18.16 -12.36
N LYS A 252 7.15 -18.65 -11.12
CA LYS A 252 6.54 -19.89 -10.60
C LYS A 252 5.86 -19.59 -9.28
N GLY A 253 4.78 -20.31 -8.98
CA GLY A 253 4.11 -20.23 -7.69
C GLY A 253 5.05 -20.57 -6.54
N ALA A 254 5.01 -19.78 -5.48
CA ALA A 254 5.81 -20.01 -4.28
C ALA A 254 5.14 -19.35 -3.06
N GLY A 255 5.32 -19.98 -1.92
CA GLY A 255 4.89 -19.44 -0.63
C GLY A 255 6.06 -19.26 0.34
N SER A 256 5.81 -18.53 1.41
CA SER A 256 6.78 -18.33 2.48
C SER A 256 6.08 -18.24 3.83
N TRP A 257 6.74 -18.72 4.87
CA TRP A 257 6.47 -18.32 6.24
C TRP A 257 7.00 -16.91 6.48
N LEU A 258 6.32 -16.19 7.35
CA LEU A 258 6.65 -14.84 7.79
C LEU A 258 6.79 -14.86 9.31
N LEU A 259 7.80 -14.18 9.83
CA LEU A 259 7.96 -13.92 11.26
C LEU A 259 8.42 -12.49 11.43
N GLY A 260 7.82 -11.77 12.36
CA GLY A 260 8.13 -10.37 12.54
C GLY A 260 7.63 -9.78 13.84
N PHE A 261 7.76 -8.48 13.92
CA PHE A 261 7.28 -7.66 15.03
C PHE A 261 6.39 -6.55 14.51
N SER A 262 5.39 -6.20 15.32
CA SER A 262 4.57 -5.02 15.10
C SER A 262 4.44 -4.21 16.37
N PHE A 263 4.31 -2.89 16.20
CA PHE A 263 3.79 -2.01 17.23
C PHE A 263 2.56 -1.28 16.68
N ASN A 264 1.60 -1.00 17.56
CA ASN A 264 0.38 -0.31 17.19
C ASN A 264 -0.08 0.59 18.34
N HIS A 265 0.13 1.91 18.18
CA HIS A 265 -0.40 2.91 19.11
C HIS A 265 -1.76 3.37 18.61
N GLN A 266 -2.79 3.21 19.44
CA GLN A 266 -4.15 3.64 19.15
C GLN A 266 -4.67 4.62 20.18
N ASN A 267 -5.45 5.60 19.71
CA ASN A 267 -6.20 6.53 20.51
C ASN A 267 -7.60 6.65 19.88
N ILE A 268 -8.58 5.96 20.46
CA ILE A 268 -9.96 5.91 19.95
C ILE A 268 -10.87 6.50 21.04
N LYS A 269 -11.67 7.51 20.67
CA LYS A 269 -12.68 8.10 21.53
C LYS A 269 -14.05 7.90 20.92
N LEU A 270 -14.98 7.42 21.73
CA LEU A 270 -16.38 7.22 21.38
C LEU A 270 -17.23 7.92 22.44
N ASP A 271 -18.10 8.84 22.04
CA ASP A 271 -18.99 9.55 22.95
C ASP A 271 -20.45 9.23 22.59
N PHE A 272 -21.09 8.40 23.40
CA PHE A 272 -22.47 7.97 23.29
C PHE A 272 -23.45 8.81 24.12
N SER A 273 -23.00 9.90 24.75
CA SER A 273 -23.84 10.72 25.64
C SER A 273 -25.05 11.30 24.93
N ASN A 274 -24.93 11.61 23.65
CA ASN A 274 -25.98 12.23 22.81
C ASN A 274 -26.98 11.22 22.23
N LEU A 275 -26.83 9.91 22.46
CA LEU A 275 -27.77 8.91 21.96
C LEU A 275 -29.13 9.02 22.68
N PRO A 276 -30.26 8.77 21.97
CA PRO A 276 -31.60 8.72 22.57
C PRO A 276 -31.69 7.74 23.74
N SER A 277 -32.38 8.12 24.81
CA SER A 277 -32.51 7.29 26.02
C SER A 277 -33.26 5.99 25.79
N ASP A 278 -34.23 5.98 24.89
CA ASP A 278 -34.95 4.78 24.47
C ASP A 278 -34.01 3.78 23.77
N MET A 279 -33.12 4.27 22.94
CA MET A 279 -32.08 3.46 22.28
C MET A 279 -31.09 2.87 23.30
N LYS A 280 -30.60 3.66 24.24
CA LYS A 280 -29.64 3.20 25.30
C LYS A 280 -30.20 2.06 26.14
N SER A 281 -31.54 1.98 26.33
CA SER A 281 -32.18 0.90 27.09
C SER A 281 -31.94 -0.51 26.51
N PHE A 282 -31.62 -0.63 25.22
CA PHE A 282 -31.29 -1.90 24.56
C PHE A 282 -29.88 -2.40 24.87
N LEU A 283 -28.97 -1.50 25.29
CA LEU A 283 -27.61 -1.82 25.71
C LEU A 283 -27.29 -1.18 27.07
N PRO A 284 -27.89 -1.70 28.19
CA PRO A 284 -27.74 -1.09 29.51
C PRO A 284 -26.29 -1.09 30.05
N ASP A 285 -25.42 -1.96 29.53
CA ASP A 285 -24.03 -2.04 29.89
C ASP A 285 -23.12 -1.05 29.11
N LEU A 286 -23.72 -0.26 28.18
CA LEU A 286 -23.00 0.75 27.41
C LEU A 286 -22.75 1.98 28.30
N GLU A 287 -21.48 2.34 28.42
CA GLU A 287 -21.08 3.59 29.07
C GLU A 287 -21.23 4.77 28.10
N ASP A 288 -21.45 5.98 28.63
CA ASP A 288 -21.61 7.18 27.81
C ASP A 288 -20.33 7.54 27.04
N ARG A 289 -19.16 7.23 27.58
CA ARG A 289 -17.87 7.58 26.95
C ARG A 289 -16.87 6.46 27.07
N TYR A 290 -16.17 6.22 25.95
CA TYR A 290 -15.02 5.32 25.92
C TYR A 290 -13.82 6.04 25.34
N HIS A 291 -12.68 5.85 25.97
CA HIS A 291 -11.40 6.33 25.52
C HIS A 291 -10.39 5.18 25.55
N TYR A 292 -10.08 4.60 24.38
CA TYR A 292 -9.09 3.56 24.23
C TYR A 292 -7.76 4.17 23.82
N ARG A 293 -6.84 4.29 24.76
CA ARG A 293 -5.49 4.77 24.49
C ARG A 293 -4.48 3.71 24.94
N TYR A 294 -3.84 3.08 23.99
CA TYR A 294 -2.92 1.98 24.25
C TYR A 294 -1.85 1.84 23.18
N THR A 295 -0.77 1.10 23.52
CA THR A 295 0.24 0.66 22.57
C THR A 295 0.42 -0.84 22.68
N ASP A 296 0.27 -1.54 21.57
CA ASP A 296 0.52 -2.96 21.42
C ASP A 296 1.92 -3.20 20.88
N TYR A 297 2.64 -4.13 21.49
CA TYR A 297 3.91 -4.67 21.04
C TYR A 297 3.74 -6.15 20.80
N SER A 298 3.79 -6.60 19.55
CA SER A 298 3.40 -7.96 19.19
C SER A 298 4.43 -8.65 18.33
N VAL A 299 4.51 -9.97 18.48
CA VAL A 299 5.16 -10.88 17.55
C VAL A 299 4.13 -11.32 16.52
N CYS A 300 4.48 -11.23 15.26
CA CYS A 300 3.64 -11.60 14.12
C CYS A 300 4.18 -12.88 13.48
N GLY A 301 3.33 -13.85 13.25
CA GLY A 301 3.70 -15.08 12.54
C GLY A 301 2.64 -15.41 11.50
N GLY A 302 3.04 -15.77 10.28
CA GLY A 302 2.05 -16.03 9.25
C GLY A 302 2.59 -16.65 7.98
N VAL A 303 1.76 -16.60 6.95
CA VAL A 303 2.04 -17.20 5.65
C VAL A 303 1.71 -16.23 4.52
N ALA A 304 2.48 -16.31 3.46
CA ALA A 304 2.20 -15.63 2.20
C ALA A 304 2.36 -16.59 1.04
N HIS A 305 1.52 -16.47 0.01
CA HIS A 305 1.63 -17.29 -1.19
C HIS A 305 1.36 -16.48 -2.46
N ASN A 306 2.20 -16.71 -3.46
CA ASN A 306 2.06 -16.19 -4.82
C ASN A 306 1.60 -17.32 -5.75
N TRP A 307 0.39 -17.19 -6.31
CA TRP A 307 -0.07 -18.05 -7.41
C TRP A 307 0.22 -17.36 -8.74
N VAL A 308 1.02 -17.99 -9.59
CA VAL A 308 1.32 -17.51 -10.94
C VAL A 308 0.34 -18.16 -11.89
N LEU A 309 -0.68 -17.43 -12.31
CA LEU A 309 -1.68 -17.92 -13.26
C LEU A 309 -1.13 -17.93 -14.71
N HIS A 310 -0.28 -16.94 -15.02
CA HIS A 310 0.48 -16.88 -16.25
C HIS A 310 1.82 -16.16 -16.00
N PRO A 311 2.98 -16.80 -16.25
CA PRO A 311 4.29 -16.21 -16.04
C PRO A 311 4.43 -14.80 -16.64
N ARG A 312 4.96 -13.87 -15.86
CA ARG A 312 5.13 -12.44 -16.22
C ARG A 312 3.85 -11.67 -16.56
N ARG A 313 2.65 -12.28 -16.49
CA ARG A 313 1.38 -11.61 -16.80
C ARG A 313 0.46 -11.52 -15.61
N TRP A 314 0.06 -12.67 -15.04
CA TRP A 314 -0.94 -12.74 -14.00
C TRP A 314 -0.39 -13.33 -12.71
N LEU A 315 -0.53 -12.61 -11.65
CA LEU A 315 -0.13 -13.00 -10.29
C LEU A 315 -1.28 -12.73 -9.31
N ALA A 316 -1.60 -13.71 -8.48
CA ALA A 316 -2.42 -13.53 -7.30
C ALA A 316 -1.58 -13.77 -6.06
N ASN A 317 -1.79 -12.97 -5.01
CA ASN A 317 -1.13 -13.13 -3.72
C ASN A 317 -2.15 -13.06 -2.60
N VAL A 318 -1.93 -13.88 -1.57
CA VAL A 318 -2.57 -13.73 -0.25
C VAL A 318 -1.49 -13.80 0.81
N THR A 319 -1.59 -12.91 1.79
CA THR A 319 -0.75 -12.87 2.99
C THR A 319 -1.66 -12.81 4.20
N LEU A 320 -1.47 -13.71 5.18
CA LEU A 320 -2.25 -13.78 6.42
C LEU A 320 -1.29 -13.94 7.59
N TYR A 321 -1.44 -13.10 8.61
CA TYR A 321 -0.63 -13.18 9.83
C TYR A 321 -1.39 -12.67 11.06
N PRO A 322 -1.65 -13.55 12.04
CA PRO A 322 -2.00 -13.15 13.40
C PRO A 322 -0.80 -12.54 14.11
N ALA A 323 -1.10 -11.69 15.08
CA ALA A 323 -0.10 -11.11 15.98
C ALA A 323 -0.60 -11.18 17.43
N PHE A 324 0.32 -11.54 18.33
CA PHE A 324 0.06 -11.65 19.75
C PHE A 324 1.17 -10.97 20.54
N GLY A 325 0.81 -10.30 21.63
CA GLY A 325 1.82 -9.59 22.40
C GLY A 325 1.30 -8.92 23.65
N TYR A 326 2.03 -7.90 24.04
CA TYR A 326 1.79 -7.12 25.23
C TYR A 326 1.13 -5.78 24.88
N ARG A 327 0.06 -5.44 25.61
CA ARG A 327 -0.64 -4.14 25.51
C ARG A 327 -0.31 -3.28 26.71
N HIS A 328 0.20 -2.09 26.46
CA HIS A 328 0.35 -1.04 27.45
C HIS A 328 -0.80 -0.05 27.30
N SER A 329 -1.73 -0.02 28.28
CA SER A 329 -2.81 0.97 28.34
C SER A 329 -2.38 2.18 29.14
N TYR A 330 -2.73 3.39 28.69
CA TYR A 330 -2.40 4.65 29.36
C TYR A 330 -3.44 4.99 30.44
N HIS A 331 -3.09 5.85 31.36
CA HIS A 331 -3.93 6.22 32.52
C HIS A 331 -5.25 6.89 32.16
N ASP A 332 -5.30 7.58 31.02
CA ASP A 332 -6.47 8.26 30.49
C ASP A 332 -7.37 7.33 29.64
N SER A 333 -7.03 6.05 29.56
CA SER A 333 -7.89 5.03 28.94
C SER A 333 -9.04 4.64 29.88
N THR A 334 -10.21 4.37 29.33
CA THR A 334 -11.39 3.86 30.06
C THR A 334 -11.07 2.61 30.87
N ASP A 335 -10.16 1.79 30.39
CA ASP A 335 -9.64 0.64 31.12
C ASP A 335 -8.29 1.00 31.77
N SER A 336 -8.27 1.15 33.08
CA SER A 336 -7.08 1.50 33.88
C SER A 336 -6.05 0.37 34.00
N ARG A 337 -6.29 -0.81 33.43
CA ARG A 337 -5.32 -1.94 33.46
C ARG A 337 -4.10 -1.58 32.61
N LYS A 338 -2.93 -1.62 33.28
CA LYS A 338 -1.66 -1.21 32.65
C LYS A 338 -1.09 -2.21 31.63
N SER A 339 -1.50 -3.47 31.71
CA SER A 339 -0.99 -4.50 30.81
C SER A 339 -2.06 -5.52 30.47
N LEU A 340 -2.26 -5.76 29.21
CA LEU A 340 -3.25 -6.68 28.66
C LEU A 340 -2.62 -7.48 27.53
N LEU A 341 -3.21 -8.63 27.22
CA LEU A 341 -2.86 -9.38 26.02
C LEU A 341 -3.29 -8.59 24.77
N ALA A 342 -2.35 -8.27 23.92
CA ALA A 342 -2.62 -7.74 22.58
C ALA A 342 -2.90 -8.91 21.64
N SER A 343 -3.95 -8.78 20.81
CA SER A 343 -4.26 -9.75 19.77
C SER A 343 -4.75 -9.00 18.54
N SER A 344 -4.16 -9.30 17.39
CA SER A 344 -4.60 -8.75 16.10
C SER A 344 -4.50 -9.78 14.99
N ILE A 345 -5.22 -9.53 13.91
CA ILE A 345 -5.19 -10.34 12.70
C ILE A 345 -5.06 -9.42 11.50
N HIS A 346 -4.17 -9.76 10.60
CA HIS A 346 -3.88 -8.99 9.41
C HIS A 346 -3.98 -9.89 8.18
N ALA A 347 -4.67 -9.38 7.17
CA ALA A 347 -4.79 -10.05 5.87
C ALA A 347 -4.50 -9.05 4.74
N ARG A 348 -3.83 -9.51 3.71
CA ARG A 348 -3.55 -8.75 2.50
C ARG A 348 -3.77 -9.64 1.29
N PHE A 349 -4.27 -9.05 0.21
CA PHE A 349 -4.30 -9.73 -1.07
C PHE A 349 -3.86 -8.78 -2.18
N ALA A 350 -3.37 -9.35 -3.27
CA ALA A 350 -3.07 -8.63 -4.48
C ALA A 350 -3.41 -9.49 -5.70
N PHE A 351 -3.99 -8.86 -6.71
CA PHE A 351 -4.17 -9.45 -8.03
C PHE A 351 -3.52 -8.52 -9.04
N VAL A 352 -2.48 -9.00 -9.71
CA VAL A 352 -1.59 -8.18 -10.53
C VAL A 352 -1.63 -8.65 -11.98
N TYR A 353 -1.83 -7.70 -12.89
CA TYR A 353 -1.67 -7.88 -14.32
C TYR A 353 -0.48 -7.07 -14.83
N ASN A 354 0.37 -7.70 -15.61
CA ASN A 354 1.53 -7.07 -16.24
C ASN A 354 1.46 -7.25 -17.76
N HIS A 355 1.72 -6.19 -18.48
CA HIS A 355 1.87 -6.22 -19.94
C HIS A 355 3.03 -5.34 -20.38
N LYS A 356 4.17 -5.92 -20.73
CA LYS A 356 5.41 -5.19 -21.08
C LYS A 356 5.78 -4.16 -19.99
N ALA A 357 5.75 -2.88 -20.35
CA ALA A 357 6.01 -1.78 -19.42
C ALA A 357 4.83 -1.46 -18.49
N LEU A 358 3.61 -1.82 -18.87
CA LEU A 358 2.39 -1.50 -18.13
C LEU A 358 2.09 -2.53 -17.05
N PHE A 359 1.42 -2.11 -16.00
CA PHE A 359 0.84 -2.99 -15.00
C PHE A 359 -0.44 -2.40 -14.44
N ALA A 360 -1.32 -3.29 -13.97
CA ALA A 360 -2.50 -2.96 -13.20
C ALA A 360 -2.61 -3.92 -12.02
N SER A 361 -3.17 -3.48 -10.92
CA SER A 361 -3.38 -4.34 -9.74
C SER A 361 -4.59 -3.90 -8.94
N ILE A 362 -5.26 -4.89 -8.35
CA ILE A 362 -6.22 -4.69 -7.26
C ILE A 362 -5.54 -5.24 -6.01
N THR A 363 -5.46 -4.43 -4.96
CA THR A 363 -4.90 -4.85 -3.67
C THR A 363 -5.89 -4.56 -2.56
N GLY A 364 -6.01 -5.47 -1.60
CA GLY A 364 -6.80 -5.26 -0.40
C GLY A 364 -6.00 -5.52 0.85
N ARG A 365 -6.41 -4.86 1.93
CA ARG A 365 -5.83 -4.96 3.26
C ARG A 365 -6.95 -4.96 4.31
N PHE A 366 -6.80 -5.82 5.29
CA PHE A 366 -7.62 -5.90 6.48
C PHE A 366 -6.70 -5.94 7.70
N ASP A 367 -6.89 -5.01 8.63
CA ASP A 367 -6.17 -4.96 9.90
C ASP A 367 -7.19 -4.91 11.03
N GLY A 368 -7.32 -6.00 11.78
CA GLY A 368 -8.27 -6.13 12.89
C GLY A 368 -7.55 -6.25 14.23
N HIS A 369 -8.01 -5.48 15.21
CA HIS A 369 -7.44 -5.42 16.56
C HIS A 369 -8.51 -5.77 17.59
N LEU A 370 -8.16 -6.67 18.50
CA LEU A 370 -9.03 -7.10 19.60
C LEU A 370 -8.58 -6.46 20.90
N TYR A 371 -9.57 -5.94 21.63
CA TYR A 371 -9.41 -5.43 22.97
C TYR A 371 -10.36 -6.16 23.92
N PHE A 372 -9.79 -6.94 24.84
CA PHE A 372 -10.55 -7.71 25.80
C PHE A 372 -10.69 -6.98 27.12
N ASN A 373 -11.92 -6.77 27.57
CA ASN A 373 -12.25 -6.29 28.88
C ASN A 373 -13.13 -7.34 29.61
N SER A 374 -13.23 -7.26 30.93
CA SER A 374 -14.09 -8.14 31.73
C SER A 374 -15.59 -7.97 31.43
N ARG A 375 -16.01 -6.81 30.94
CA ARG A 375 -17.41 -6.46 30.68
C ARG A 375 -17.79 -6.61 29.21
N TYR A 376 -16.84 -6.40 28.27
CA TYR A 376 -17.09 -6.42 26.83
C TYR A 376 -15.81 -6.76 26.08
N THR A 377 -15.99 -7.15 24.83
CA THR A 377 -14.89 -7.24 23.86
C THR A 377 -15.07 -6.14 22.83
N PHE A 378 -14.05 -5.34 22.62
CA PHE A 378 -14.02 -4.33 21.57
C PHE A 378 -13.13 -4.82 20.42
N PHE A 379 -13.65 -4.76 19.23
CA PHE A 379 -12.94 -5.06 17.99
C PHE A 379 -13.00 -3.83 17.08
N ASN A 380 -11.85 -3.39 16.62
CA ASN A 380 -11.79 -2.40 15.56
C ASN A 380 -11.01 -2.93 14.37
N SER A 381 -11.47 -2.62 13.17
CA SER A 381 -10.76 -2.97 11.94
C SER A 381 -10.63 -1.77 11.01
N VAL A 382 -9.58 -1.80 10.21
CA VAL A 382 -9.36 -0.92 9.06
C VAL A 382 -9.29 -1.78 7.82
N GLU A 383 -10.17 -1.49 6.89
CA GLU A 383 -10.29 -2.22 5.65
C GLU A 383 -9.97 -1.31 4.47
N SER A 384 -9.21 -1.78 3.52
CA SER A 384 -8.90 -0.98 2.34
C SER A 384 -8.85 -1.79 1.06
N LEU A 385 -9.25 -1.13 -0.03
CA LEU A 385 -9.17 -1.64 -1.39
C LEU A 385 -8.52 -0.58 -2.27
N SER A 386 -7.50 -0.96 -3.02
CA SER A 386 -6.82 -0.08 -3.95
C SER A 386 -6.86 -0.64 -5.37
N LEU A 387 -7.15 0.24 -6.32
CA LEU A 387 -6.92 0.00 -7.73
C LEU A 387 -5.66 0.77 -8.14
N ILE A 388 -4.72 0.08 -8.74
CA ILE A 388 -3.40 0.61 -9.08
C ILE A 388 -3.16 0.38 -10.56
N VAL A 389 -2.72 1.42 -11.27
CA VAL A 389 -2.27 1.32 -12.66
C VAL A 389 -0.95 2.04 -12.80
N GLY A 390 -0.07 1.54 -13.66
CA GLY A 390 1.22 2.20 -13.84
C GLY A 390 2.02 1.73 -15.02
N ALA A 391 3.11 2.45 -15.27
CA ALA A 391 4.08 2.15 -16.31
C ALA A 391 5.49 2.18 -15.73
N ARG A 392 6.36 1.32 -16.29
CA ARG A 392 7.79 1.20 -15.97
C ARG A 392 8.62 1.63 -17.16
N PHE A 393 9.69 2.38 -16.94
CA PHE A 393 10.58 2.88 -18.00
C PHE A 393 12.03 3.08 -17.51
#